data_7db9606902f755203f7fe7d69c0d6075
#
_entry.id   7db9606902f755203f7fe7d69c0d6075
#
_cell.length_a   1.000
_cell.length_b   1.000
_cell.length_c   1.000
_cell.angle_alpha   90.00
_cell.angle_beta   90.00
_cell.angle_gamma   90.00
#
_symmetry.space_group_name_H-M   'P 1'
#
loop_
_entity.id
_entity.type
_entity.pdbx_description
1 polymer ?
#
loop_
_entity_poly.entity_id
_entity_poly.type
_entity_poly.pdbx_seq_one_letter_code
_entity_poly.pdbx_strand_id
1 'polypeptide(L)'
;MSTIGLPRLGIYSPVFKGFFESLGCQVVQPSKVSQEIIKLGVMNSSDMICFPYKVTLGQEIWCLEHGATDLIMFSTHGRCRFKHYHQLQEQTLRNLGYQFKMHTFSGKNFLPELIRITGASPPNLIKAMLRVLSQVGEVEHKAYDSARQHPLRIGIVGEIYTILEDSINFDIVRKLQRMGVHVDVSIKLSDFIRKEFKLDYFRKRAEKREAKQCLTEKMGGHGFESIYNTIFYGKHGFDGVIHLMPLSCMPESTVEVLVDQMAHKYEIPLYRFPIDENNFEAGFNTRLETFVSMLRRKKKNEVLSRN
;
A
#
# COMPACT_ATOMS: atom_id res chain seq x y z
N MET A 1 -24.01 -6.17 19.37
CA MET A 1 -23.14 -5.20 18.65
C MET A 1 -22.08 -5.99 17.94
N SER A 2 -21.82 -5.73 16.67
CA SER A 2 -20.74 -6.40 15.93
C SER A 2 -19.39 -5.88 16.39
N THR A 3 -18.47 -6.77 16.67
CA THR A 3 -17.07 -6.44 16.96
C THR A 3 -16.25 -6.69 15.71
N ILE A 4 -15.83 -5.62 15.05
CA ILE A 4 -15.21 -5.65 13.74
C ILE A 4 -13.70 -5.86 13.87
N GLY A 5 -13.18 -6.93 13.29
CA GLY A 5 -11.76 -7.12 13.05
C GLY A 5 -11.33 -6.36 11.79
N LEU A 6 -10.40 -5.43 11.94
CA LEU A 6 -9.96 -4.56 10.85
C LEU A 6 -8.45 -4.72 10.64
N PRO A 7 -8.00 -5.23 9.49
CA PRO A 7 -6.57 -5.23 9.15
C PRO A 7 -6.01 -3.81 9.11
N ARG A 8 -4.76 -3.66 9.53
CA ARG A 8 -4.04 -2.39 9.49
C ARG A 8 -3.76 -1.96 8.05
N LEU A 9 -3.70 -0.65 7.86
CA LEU A 9 -3.27 0.01 6.63
C LEU A 9 -2.43 1.25 6.98
N GLY A 10 -1.33 1.06 7.69
CA GLY A 10 -0.37 2.09 8.06
C GLY A 10 -1.01 3.33 8.68
N ILE A 11 -0.67 4.49 8.15
CA ILE A 11 -1.16 5.80 8.63
C ILE A 11 -2.68 5.96 8.55
N TYR A 12 -3.37 5.16 7.75
CA TYR A 12 -4.83 5.22 7.60
C TYR A 12 -5.58 4.38 8.64
N SER A 13 -4.89 3.52 9.38
CA SER A 13 -5.51 2.64 10.38
C SER A 13 -6.33 3.40 11.43
N PRO A 14 -5.85 4.50 12.03
CA PRO A 14 -6.66 5.28 12.97
C PRO A 14 -7.90 5.92 12.33
N VAL A 15 -7.80 6.32 11.05
CA VAL A 15 -8.92 6.92 10.31
C VAL A 15 -10.03 5.92 10.11
N PHE A 16 -9.70 4.70 9.63
CA PHE A 16 -10.69 3.64 9.42
C PHE A 16 -11.27 3.12 10.74
N LYS A 17 -10.43 2.96 11.76
CA LYS A 17 -10.89 2.60 13.10
C LYS A 17 -11.90 3.62 13.61
N GLY A 18 -11.57 4.90 13.63
CA GLY A 18 -12.45 5.98 14.06
C GLY A 18 -13.72 6.10 13.21
N PHE A 19 -13.66 5.75 11.93
CA PHE A 19 -14.83 5.68 11.05
C PHE A 19 -15.86 4.68 11.57
N PHE A 20 -15.49 3.42 11.79
CA PHE A 20 -16.39 2.39 12.27
C PHE A 20 -16.86 2.66 13.71
N GLU A 21 -15.99 3.15 14.57
CA GLU A 21 -16.35 3.55 15.93
C GLU A 21 -17.38 4.69 15.95
N SER A 22 -17.26 5.67 15.05
CA SER A 22 -18.24 6.77 14.91
C SER A 22 -19.61 6.32 14.44
N LEU A 23 -19.70 5.12 13.86
CA LEU A 23 -20.94 4.47 13.43
C LEU A 23 -21.46 3.46 14.45
N GLY A 24 -20.90 3.42 15.67
CA GLY A 24 -21.36 2.59 16.78
C GLY A 24 -20.82 1.16 16.78
N CYS A 25 -19.80 0.84 15.97
CA CYS A 25 -19.16 -0.46 15.98
C CYS A 25 -18.01 -0.50 17.01
N GLN A 26 -17.78 -1.67 17.61
CA GLN A 26 -16.53 -1.94 18.30
C GLN A 26 -15.48 -2.39 17.29
N VAL A 27 -14.24 -1.92 17.40
CA VAL A 27 -13.17 -2.26 16.45
C VAL A 27 -12.00 -2.91 17.16
N VAL A 28 -11.65 -4.11 16.73
CA VAL A 28 -10.45 -4.85 17.11
C VAL A 28 -9.44 -4.73 15.98
N GLN A 29 -8.29 -4.11 16.29
CA GLN A 29 -7.23 -3.91 15.32
C GLN A 29 -5.88 -3.97 16.05
N PRO A 30 -4.86 -4.73 15.54
CA PRO A 30 -3.55 -4.75 16.17
C PRO A 30 -2.89 -3.36 16.13
N SER A 31 -2.15 -2.99 17.15
CA SER A 31 -1.45 -1.70 17.23
C SER A 31 -0.35 -1.59 16.16
N LYS A 32 0.29 -2.70 15.83
CA LYS A 32 1.24 -2.87 14.70
C LYS A 32 1.19 -4.30 14.20
N VAL A 33 1.68 -4.56 13.01
CA VAL A 33 1.89 -5.92 12.51
C VAL A 33 3.23 -6.43 13.10
N SER A 34 3.14 -7.30 14.11
CA SER A 34 4.31 -7.93 14.72
C SER A 34 4.76 -9.18 13.94
N GLN A 35 5.97 -9.67 14.23
CA GLN A 35 6.45 -10.92 13.65
C GLN A 35 5.58 -12.12 14.01
N GLU A 36 4.95 -12.13 15.18
CA GLU A 36 3.99 -13.16 15.59
C GLU A 36 2.76 -13.17 14.69
N ILE A 37 2.20 -11.97 14.39
CA ILE A 37 1.07 -11.84 13.46
C ILE A 37 1.46 -12.31 12.05
N ILE A 38 2.63 -11.94 11.56
CA ILE A 38 3.14 -12.42 10.27
C ILE A 38 3.26 -13.94 10.27
N LYS A 39 3.82 -14.52 11.34
CA LYS A 39 3.97 -15.96 11.50
C LYS A 39 2.63 -16.70 11.48
N LEU A 40 1.59 -16.17 12.14
CA LEU A 40 0.24 -16.74 12.06
C LEU A 40 -0.26 -16.87 10.62
N GLY A 41 -0.07 -15.84 9.82
CA GLY A 41 -0.47 -15.86 8.41
C GLY A 41 0.39 -16.80 7.55
N VAL A 42 1.70 -16.82 7.78
CA VAL A 42 2.64 -17.72 7.07
C VAL A 42 2.30 -19.19 7.32
N MET A 43 2.10 -19.57 8.59
CA MET A 43 1.80 -20.95 8.97
C MET A 43 0.47 -21.47 8.40
N ASN A 44 -0.46 -20.58 8.07
CA ASN A 44 -1.81 -20.93 7.62
C ASN A 44 -2.05 -20.55 6.14
N SER A 45 -0.98 -20.36 5.37
CA SER A 45 -1.06 -20.04 3.95
C SER A 45 -0.05 -20.82 3.11
N SER A 46 -0.29 -20.85 1.79
CA SER A 46 0.67 -21.42 0.85
C SER A 46 1.91 -20.52 0.70
N ASP A 47 3.09 -21.12 0.56
CA ASP A 47 4.34 -20.38 0.31
C ASP A 47 4.28 -19.54 -0.96
N MET A 48 3.53 -19.99 -1.97
CA MET A 48 3.41 -19.35 -3.29
C MET A 48 2.40 -18.21 -3.34
N ILE A 49 1.73 -17.89 -2.24
CA ILE A 49 0.83 -16.73 -2.18
C ILE A 49 1.62 -15.47 -1.84
N CYS A 50 1.17 -14.30 -2.32
CA CYS A 50 1.90 -13.07 -2.09
C CYS A 50 1.90 -12.65 -0.61
N PHE A 51 2.97 -12.01 -0.20
CA PHE A 51 3.21 -11.62 1.19
C PHE A 51 2.06 -10.77 1.81
N PRO A 52 1.43 -9.79 1.12
CA PRO A 52 0.26 -9.10 1.67
C PRO A 52 -0.90 -10.01 2.10
N TYR A 53 -1.14 -11.12 1.40
CA TYR A 53 -2.14 -12.10 1.82
C TYR A 53 -1.77 -12.73 3.18
N LYS A 54 -0.50 -13.17 3.32
CA LYS A 54 -0.01 -13.76 4.57
C LYS A 54 -0.18 -12.80 5.74
N VAL A 55 0.19 -11.55 5.52
CA VAL A 55 0.09 -10.49 6.54
C VAL A 55 -1.36 -10.21 6.94
N THR A 56 -2.26 -10.08 5.99
CA THR A 56 -3.68 -9.80 6.28
C THR A 56 -4.35 -10.99 6.93
N LEU A 57 -4.08 -12.23 6.48
CA LEU A 57 -4.58 -13.45 7.14
C LEU A 57 -4.14 -13.54 8.60
N GLY A 58 -2.85 -13.26 8.88
CA GLY A 58 -2.35 -13.27 10.26
C GLY A 58 -3.05 -12.23 11.15
N GLN A 59 -3.35 -11.06 10.60
CA GLN A 59 -4.12 -10.05 11.32
C GLN A 59 -5.57 -10.46 11.56
N GLU A 60 -6.20 -11.12 10.59
CA GLU A 60 -7.56 -11.64 10.74
C GLU A 60 -7.62 -12.71 11.85
N ILE A 61 -6.65 -13.65 11.87
CA ILE A 61 -6.52 -14.63 12.96
C ILE A 61 -6.37 -13.89 14.30
N TRP A 62 -5.45 -12.95 14.38
CA TRP A 62 -5.23 -12.16 15.59
C TRP A 62 -6.51 -11.44 16.04
N CYS A 63 -7.25 -10.82 15.13
CA CYS A 63 -8.51 -10.14 15.46
C CYS A 63 -9.56 -11.10 16.02
N LEU A 64 -9.71 -12.29 15.44
CA LEU A 64 -10.63 -13.32 15.92
C LEU A 64 -10.26 -13.82 17.32
N GLU A 65 -8.98 -14.05 17.58
CA GLU A 65 -8.46 -14.43 18.90
C GLU A 65 -8.66 -13.32 19.95
N HIS A 66 -8.82 -12.07 19.52
CA HIS A 66 -9.09 -10.92 20.40
C HIS A 66 -10.57 -10.47 20.39
N GLY A 67 -11.47 -11.37 20.00
CA GLY A 67 -12.90 -11.20 20.16
C GLY A 67 -13.63 -10.52 19.01
N ALA A 68 -13.04 -10.41 17.84
CA ALA A 68 -13.78 -9.99 16.64
C ALA A 68 -14.81 -11.06 16.24
N THR A 69 -16.00 -10.61 15.90
CA THR A 69 -17.10 -11.46 15.40
C THR A 69 -17.35 -11.29 13.91
N ASP A 70 -16.87 -10.19 13.38
CA ASP A 70 -17.03 -9.76 11.99
C ASP A 70 -15.65 -9.34 11.43
N LEU A 71 -15.29 -9.79 10.24
CA LEU A 71 -14.07 -9.40 9.55
C LEU A 71 -14.41 -8.58 8.30
N ILE A 72 -13.55 -7.63 8.00
CA ILE A 72 -13.70 -6.78 6.82
C ILE A 72 -12.54 -7.00 5.87
N MET A 73 -12.85 -7.25 4.59
CA MET A 73 -11.88 -7.33 3.52
C MET A 73 -12.34 -6.57 2.29
N PHE A 74 -11.39 -6.02 1.54
CA PHE A 74 -11.67 -5.35 0.28
C PHE A 74 -11.49 -6.31 -0.89
N SER A 75 -12.36 -6.22 -1.90
CA SER A 75 -12.22 -6.91 -3.17
C SER A 75 -11.99 -5.90 -4.27
N THR A 76 -11.04 -6.17 -5.14
CA THR A 76 -10.70 -5.32 -6.27
C THR A 76 -11.17 -5.91 -7.59
N HIS A 77 -11.13 -5.09 -8.65
CA HIS A 77 -11.40 -5.54 -10.01
C HIS A 77 -10.07 -5.85 -10.74
N GLY A 78 -10.10 -6.77 -11.68
CA GLY A 78 -8.95 -7.08 -12.53
C GLY A 78 -8.36 -8.46 -12.32
N ARG A 79 -7.12 -8.65 -12.79
CA ARG A 79 -6.42 -9.96 -12.81
C ARG A 79 -5.54 -10.20 -11.58
N CYS A 80 -5.50 -9.28 -10.60
CA CYS A 80 -4.78 -9.50 -9.35
C CYS A 80 -5.49 -10.55 -8.49
N ARG A 81 -4.74 -11.46 -7.89
CA ARG A 81 -5.25 -12.50 -6.97
C ARG A 81 -5.95 -11.91 -5.75
N PHE A 82 -5.65 -10.70 -5.35
CA PHE A 82 -6.30 -9.96 -4.26
C PHE A 82 -7.82 -9.93 -4.38
N LYS A 83 -8.36 -9.94 -5.61
CA LYS A 83 -9.80 -10.05 -5.86
C LYS A 83 -10.47 -11.23 -5.14
N HIS A 84 -9.74 -12.32 -4.93
CA HIS A 84 -10.25 -13.57 -4.35
C HIS A 84 -9.71 -13.83 -2.93
N TYR A 85 -8.93 -12.92 -2.35
CA TYR A 85 -8.34 -13.14 -1.01
C TYR A 85 -9.38 -13.36 0.06
N HIS A 86 -10.45 -12.57 0.08
CA HIS A 86 -11.53 -12.72 1.04
C HIS A 86 -12.13 -14.14 1.05
N GLN A 87 -12.29 -14.78 -0.12
CA GLN A 87 -12.83 -16.14 -0.23
C GLN A 87 -11.85 -17.17 0.33
N LEU A 88 -10.57 -17.03 -0.03
CA LEU A 88 -9.54 -17.95 0.44
C LEU A 88 -9.27 -17.78 1.94
N GLN A 89 -9.26 -16.55 2.44
CA GLN A 89 -9.12 -16.25 3.87
C GLN A 89 -10.31 -16.79 4.66
N GLU A 90 -11.53 -16.55 4.20
CA GLU A 90 -12.74 -17.09 4.83
C GLU A 90 -12.68 -18.62 4.91
N GLN A 91 -12.33 -19.31 3.82
CA GLN A 91 -12.21 -20.76 3.81
C GLN A 91 -11.12 -21.24 4.78
N THR A 92 -9.95 -20.60 4.78
CA THR A 92 -8.85 -20.94 5.70
C THR A 92 -9.25 -20.77 7.16
N LEU A 93 -9.86 -19.63 7.50
CA LEU A 93 -10.28 -19.33 8.87
C LEU A 93 -11.39 -20.29 9.36
N ARG A 94 -12.33 -20.66 8.49
CA ARG A 94 -13.37 -21.67 8.83
C ARG A 94 -12.76 -23.04 9.04
N ASN A 95 -11.76 -23.44 8.25
CA ASN A 95 -11.04 -24.70 8.42
C ASN A 95 -10.25 -24.73 9.73
N LEU A 96 -9.80 -23.57 10.22
CA LEU A 96 -9.19 -23.42 11.54
C LEU A 96 -10.20 -23.44 12.71
N GLY A 97 -11.52 -23.53 12.41
CA GLY A 97 -12.57 -23.64 13.40
C GLY A 97 -13.18 -22.30 13.88
N TYR A 98 -12.76 -21.18 13.31
CA TYR A 98 -13.31 -19.88 13.70
C TYR A 98 -14.74 -19.68 13.20
N GLN A 99 -15.59 -19.07 14.06
CA GLN A 99 -16.96 -18.67 13.76
C GLN A 99 -17.01 -17.15 13.64
N PHE A 100 -17.31 -16.64 12.45
CA PHE A 100 -17.32 -15.20 12.16
C PHE A 100 -18.15 -14.90 10.91
N LYS A 101 -18.42 -13.61 10.69
CA LYS A 101 -18.99 -13.12 9.42
C LYS A 101 -17.90 -12.41 8.62
N MET A 102 -17.77 -12.77 7.33
CA MET A 102 -16.88 -12.07 6.41
C MET A 102 -17.67 -11.01 5.63
N HIS A 103 -17.25 -9.75 5.74
CA HIS A 103 -17.80 -8.63 5.01
C HIS A 103 -16.82 -8.20 3.92
N THR A 104 -17.27 -8.24 2.68
CA THR A 104 -16.40 -7.90 1.53
C THR A 104 -16.89 -6.65 0.87
N PHE A 105 -16.03 -5.62 0.86
CA PHE A 105 -16.29 -4.37 0.18
C PHE A 105 -15.77 -4.40 -1.25
N SER A 106 -16.63 -4.03 -2.20
CA SER A 106 -16.28 -3.76 -3.59
C SER A 106 -16.96 -2.46 -4.04
N GLY A 107 -16.50 -1.84 -5.12
CA GLY A 107 -17.10 -0.58 -5.58
C GLY A 107 -18.62 -0.63 -5.79
N LYS A 108 -19.18 -1.81 -6.09
CA LYS A 108 -20.63 -1.98 -6.34
C LYS A 108 -21.47 -2.20 -5.08
N ASN A 109 -20.91 -2.83 -4.05
CA ASN A 109 -21.65 -3.19 -2.82
C ASN A 109 -21.21 -2.40 -1.59
N PHE A 110 -20.33 -1.40 -1.78
CA PHE A 110 -19.73 -0.68 -0.67
C PHE A 110 -20.77 -0.08 0.29
N LEU A 111 -21.71 0.68 -0.23
CA LEU A 111 -22.71 1.38 0.59
C LEU A 111 -23.74 0.41 1.21
N PRO A 112 -24.35 -0.53 0.46
CA PRO A 112 -25.23 -1.54 1.05
C PRO A 112 -24.57 -2.36 2.15
N GLU A 113 -23.34 -2.79 1.94
CA GLU A 113 -22.62 -3.59 2.92
C GLU A 113 -22.29 -2.77 4.18
N LEU A 114 -21.93 -1.51 4.02
CA LEU A 114 -21.66 -0.60 5.13
C LEU A 114 -22.92 -0.37 5.98
N ILE A 115 -24.07 -0.17 5.35
CA ILE A 115 -25.37 -0.07 6.05
C ILE A 115 -25.67 -1.37 6.80
N ARG A 116 -25.43 -2.53 6.18
CA ARG A 116 -25.68 -3.84 6.77
C ARG A 116 -24.85 -4.07 8.04
N ILE A 117 -23.59 -3.67 8.04
CA ILE A 117 -22.67 -3.86 9.17
C ILE A 117 -22.98 -2.88 10.30
N THR A 118 -23.17 -1.61 9.96
CA THR A 118 -23.27 -0.53 10.95
C THR A 118 -24.69 -0.24 11.43
N GLY A 119 -25.69 -0.59 10.63
CA GLY A 119 -27.08 -0.18 10.88
C GLY A 119 -27.27 1.35 10.81
N ALA A 120 -26.29 2.09 10.34
CA ALA A 120 -26.30 3.54 10.38
C ALA A 120 -27.26 4.14 9.35
N SER A 121 -27.91 5.24 9.74
CA SER A 121 -28.78 5.99 8.82
C SER A 121 -27.95 6.68 7.72
N PRO A 122 -28.54 6.89 6.52
CA PRO A 122 -27.82 7.53 5.41
C PRO A 122 -27.18 8.88 5.76
N PRO A 123 -27.81 9.81 6.51
CA PRO A 123 -27.19 11.06 6.92
C PRO A 123 -25.95 10.87 7.77
N ASN A 124 -25.97 9.93 8.71
CA ASN A 124 -24.83 9.62 9.57
C ASN A 124 -23.66 9.03 8.77
N LEU A 125 -23.97 8.18 7.78
CA LEU A 125 -22.99 7.63 6.86
C LEU A 125 -22.32 8.72 6.03
N ILE A 126 -23.07 9.61 5.43
CA ILE A 126 -22.54 10.73 4.63
C ILE A 126 -21.61 11.58 5.51
N LYS A 127 -22.03 11.95 6.73
CA LYS A 127 -21.21 12.72 7.67
C LYS A 127 -19.92 12.00 8.03
N ALA A 128 -19.98 10.69 8.30
CA ALA A 128 -18.80 9.89 8.62
C ALA A 128 -17.84 9.79 7.40
N MET A 129 -18.37 9.59 6.19
CA MET A 129 -17.57 9.54 4.96
C MET A 129 -16.87 10.88 4.66
N LEU A 130 -17.57 12.01 4.80
CA LEU A 130 -16.95 13.33 4.63
C LEU A 130 -15.80 13.56 5.64
N ARG A 131 -15.98 13.12 6.89
CA ARG A 131 -14.94 13.17 7.91
C ARG A 131 -13.72 12.32 7.51
N VAL A 132 -13.93 11.11 7.00
CA VAL A 132 -12.83 10.25 6.49
C VAL A 132 -12.05 10.94 5.38
N LEU A 133 -12.75 11.55 4.41
CA LEU A 133 -12.10 12.28 3.32
C LEU A 133 -11.18 13.41 3.82
N SER A 134 -11.65 14.19 4.80
CA SER A 134 -10.83 15.23 5.44
C SER A 134 -9.63 14.63 6.16
N GLN A 135 -9.86 13.61 7.00
CA GLN A 135 -8.80 12.97 7.79
C GLN A 135 -7.75 12.27 6.92
N VAL A 136 -8.15 11.65 5.81
CA VAL A 136 -7.21 11.06 4.83
C VAL A 136 -6.28 12.15 4.30
N GLY A 137 -6.80 13.31 3.89
CA GLY A 137 -5.98 14.42 3.44
C GLY A 137 -5.00 14.93 4.50
N GLU A 138 -5.46 15.04 5.74
CA GLU A 138 -4.62 15.49 6.88
C GLU A 138 -3.49 14.52 7.21
N VAL A 139 -3.76 13.22 7.28
CA VAL A 139 -2.72 12.22 7.58
C VAL A 139 -1.71 12.10 6.45
N GLU A 140 -2.14 12.20 5.19
CA GLU A 140 -1.24 12.21 4.03
C GLU A 140 -0.36 13.46 4.01
N HIS A 141 -0.93 14.63 4.23
CA HIS A 141 -0.16 15.87 4.32
C HIS A 141 0.91 15.76 5.43
N LYS A 142 0.53 15.32 6.61
CA LYS A 142 1.45 15.14 7.74
C LYS A 142 2.53 14.10 7.46
N ALA A 143 2.21 13.02 6.77
CA ALA A 143 3.13 11.92 6.52
C ALA A 143 4.08 12.17 5.34
N TYR A 144 3.59 12.80 4.27
CA TYR A 144 4.31 12.85 2.99
C TYR A 144 4.73 14.25 2.55
N ASP A 145 4.16 15.33 3.10
CA ASP A 145 4.48 16.71 2.70
C ASP A 145 5.62 17.34 3.51
N SER A 146 6.45 16.51 4.15
CA SER A 146 7.63 17.03 4.84
C SER A 146 8.62 17.66 3.86
N ALA A 147 8.76 18.96 3.99
CA ALA A 147 9.81 19.83 3.44
C ALA A 147 10.23 19.55 1.98
N ARG A 148 9.60 20.24 1.04
CA ARG A 148 9.99 20.32 -0.38
C ARG A 148 11.42 20.82 -0.65
N GLN A 149 12.19 21.14 0.40
CA GLN A 149 13.52 21.74 0.33
C GLN A 149 14.69 20.75 0.50
N HIS A 150 14.40 19.44 0.54
CA HIS A 150 15.49 18.46 0.65
C HIS A 150 16.26 18.33 -0.68
N PRO A 151 17.59 18.24 -0.61
CA PRO A 151 18.43 18.18 -1.80
C PRO A 151 18.28 16.90 -2.61
N LEU A 152 17.79 15.82 -2.00
CA LEU A 152 17.49 14.54 -2.67
C LEU A 152 16.00 14.28 -2.72
N ARG A 153 15.55 13.76 -3.86
CA ARG A 153 14.16 13.38 -4.11
C ARG A 153 14.08 11.92 -4.55
N ILE A 154 13.36 11.10 -3.81
CA ILE A 154 13.17 9.67 -4.10
C ILE A 154 11.68 9.38 -4.27
N GLY A 155 11.35 8.69 -5.38
CA GLY A 155 10.02 8.13 -5.61
C GLY A 155 9.93 6.70 -5.09
N ILE A 156 8.78 6.33 -4.49
CA ILE A 156 8.49 4.95 -4.08
C ILE A 156 7.36 4.40 -4.94
N VAL A 157 7.63 3.28 -5.62
CA VAL A 157 6.66 2.52 -6.42
C VAL A 157 6.51 1.10 -5.87
N GLY A 158 5.44 0.40 -6.24
CA GLY A 158 5.23 -1.00 -5.85
C GLY A 158 3.79 -1.33 -5.48
N GLU A 159 3.62 -2.39 -4.70
CA GLU A 159 2.32 -2.90 -4.31
C GLU A 159 1.72 -2.04 -3.17
N ILE A 160 0.42 -1.76 -3.27
CA ILE A 160 -0.30 -0.80 -2.40
C ILE A 160 -0.17 -1.10 -0.91
N TYR A 161 -0.44 -2.34 -0.50
CA TYR A 161 -0.42 -2.69 0.91
C TYR A 161 1.00 -2.57 1.49
N THR A 162 2.00 -3.01 0.71
CA THR A 162 3.42 -2.91 1.08
C THR A 162 3.89 -1.45 1.18
N ILE A 163 3.41 -0.58 0.31
CA ILE A 163 3.73 0.86 0.38
C ILE A 163 3.08 1.50 1.61
N LEU A 164 1.82 1.16 1.89
CA LEU A 164 1.02 1.87 2.90
C LEU A 164 1.20 1.35 4.33
N GLU A 165 1.55 0.05 4.52
CA GLU A 165 1.70 -0.53 5.86
C GLU A 165 3.14 -0.38 6.36
N ASP A 166 3.33 0.56 7.27
CA ASP A 166 4.63 0.94 7.84
C ASP A 166 5.32 -0.20 8.60
N SER A 167 4.56 -1.11 9.19
CA SER A 167 5.13 -2.24 9.95
C SER A 167 5.88 -3.23 9.08
N ILE A 168 5.47 -3.41 7.80
CA ILE A 168 6.09 -4.40 6.90
C ILE A 168 7.11 -3.78 5.95
N ASN A 169 7.04 -2.48 5.68
CA ASN A 169 8.04 -1.76 4.90
C ASN A 169 9.11 -1.08 5.76
N PHE A 170 9.14 -1.40 7.06
CA PHE A 170 10.11 -0.89 8.03
C PHE A 170 10.10 0.64 8.15
N ASP A 171 8.94 1.29 7.99
CA ASP A 171 8.78 2.74 8.08
C ASP A 171 9.71 3.52 7.13
N ILE A 172 9.85 3.01 5.91
CA ILE A 172 10.80 3.49 4.90
C ILE A 172 10.67 4.99 4.64
N VAL A 173 9.46 5.52 4.62
CA VAL A 173 9.21 6.94 4.37
C VAL A 173 9.85 7.80 5.44
N ARG A 174 9.59 7.52 6.72
CA ARG A 174 10.20 8.28 7.83
C ARG A 174 11.71 8.11 7.90
N LYS A 175 12.23 6.92 7.58
CA LYS A 175 13.69 6.69 7.53
C LYS A 175 14.35 7.55 6.47
N LEU A 176 13.80 7.60 5.27
CA LEU A 176 14.30 8.48 4.21
C LEU A 176 14.19 9.96 4.58
N GLN A 177 13.08 10.37 5.18
CA GLN A 177 12.89 11.75 5.65
C GLN A 177 13.92 12.14 6.73
N ARG A 178 14.21 11.24 7.69
CA ARG A 178 15.29 11.45 8.69
C ARG A 178 16.68 11.54 8.06
N MET A 179 16.87 10.90 6.90
CA MET A 179 18.09 11.06 6.10
C MET A 179 18.10 12.34 5.25
N GLY A 180 17.12 13.24 5.39
CA GLY A 180 17.05 14.47 4.59
C GLY A 180 16.68 14.24 3.14
N VAL A 181 15.81 13.27 2.86
CA VAL A 181 15.30 12.94 1.53
C VAL A 181 13.84 13.36 1.42
N HIS A 182 13.47 14.06 0.35
CA HIS A 182 12.09 14.26 -0.03
C HIS A 182 11.55 12.97 -0.66
N VAL A 183 10.44 12.47 -0.12
CA VAL A 183 9.84 11.21 -0.55
C VAL A 183 8.48 11.48 -1.20
N ASP A 184 8.27 10.98 -2.41
CA ASP A 184 6.96 10.86 -3.02
C ASP A 184 6.56 9.40 -3.15
N VAL A 185 5.39 9.04 -2.64
CA VAL A 185 4.84 7.69 -2.79
C VAL A 185 3.87 7.66 -3.97
N SER A 186 4.02 6.65 -4.83
CA SER A 186 3.24 6.53 -6.06
C SER A 186 1.75 6.31 -5.82
N ILE A 187 1.40 5.76 -4.66
CA ILE A 187 0.03 5.36 -4.29
C ILE A 187 -0.32 5.99 -2.95
N LYS A 188 -1.36 6.82 -2.95
CA LYS A 188 -2.01 7.41 -1.78
C LYS A 188 -3.48 7.04 -1.79
N LEU A 189 -4.11 6.95 -0.64
CA LEU A 189 -5.54 6.65 -0.56
C LEU A 189 -6.39 7.75 -1.19
N SER A 190 -5.98 9.01 -1.05
CA SER A 190 -6.63 10.14 -1.73
C SER A 190 -6.59 10.02 -3.25
N ASP A 191 -5.49 9.52 -3.83
CA ASP A 191 -5.38 9.27 -5.27
C ASP A 191 -6.30 8.11 -5.70
N PHE A 192 -6.43 7.07 -4.88
CA PHE A 192 -7.38 5.98 -5.12
C PHE A 192 -8.82 6.49 -5.14
N ILE A 193 -9.20 7.29 -4.14
CA ILE A 193 -10.54 7.91 -4.06
C ILE A 193 -10.80 8.81 -5.28
N ARG A 194 -9.85 9.68 -5.65
CA ARG A 194 -9.97 10.53 -6.84
C ARG A 194 -10.12 9.73 -8.13
N LYS A 195 -9.41 8.61 -8.25
CA LYS A 195 -9.50 7.70 -9.41
C LYS A 195 -10.89 7.08 -9.51
N GLU A 196 -11.48 6.65 -8.40
CA GLU A 196 -12.82 6.08 -8.36
C GLU A 196 -13.89 7.09 -8.83
N PHE A 197 -13.76 8.36 -8.43
CA PHE A 197 -14.61 9.47 -8.89
C PHE A 197 -14.20 10.08 -10.25
N LYS A 198 -13.24 9.46 -10.97
CA LYS A 198 -12.71 9.92 -12.28
C LYS A 198 -12.11 11.33 -12.26
N LEU A 199 -11.79 11.89 -11.11
CA LEU A 199 -11.21 13.23 -10.96
C LEU A 199 -9.74 13.29 -11.37
N ASP A 200 -9.09 12.14 -11.58
CA ASP A 200 -7.65 11.99 -11.88
C ASP A 200 -7.37 11.66 -13.36
N TYR A 201 -8.35 11.86 -14.25
CA TYR A 201 -8.26 11.43 -15.65
C TYR A 201 -7.09 12.07 -16.41
N PHE A 202 -6.77 13.33 -16.12
CA PHE A 202 -5.71 14.10 -16.82
C PHE A 202 -4.34 13.99 -16.16
N ARG A 203 -4.25 13.54 -14.92
CA ARG A 203 -2.98 13.45 -14.17
C ARG A 203 -2.09 12.36 -14.74
N LYS A 204 -0.80 12.69 -14.97
CA LYS A 204 0.21 11.76 -15.54
C LYS A 204 -0.24 11.11 -16.86
N ARG A 205 -0.98 11.87 -17.70
CA ARG A 205 -1.54 11.33 -18.95
C ARG A 205 -0.47 10.93 -19.96
N ALA A 206 0.62 11.71 -20.03
CA ALA A 206 1.74 11.43 -20.92
C ALA A 206 2.47 10.15 -20.51
N GLU A 207 2.77 10.00 -19.22
CA GLU A 207 3.44 8.85 -18.65
C GLU A 207 2.58 7.58 -18.78
N LYS A 208 1.27 7.69 -18.53
CA LYS A 208 0.31 6.60 -18.74
C LYS A 208 0.23 6.16 -20.22
N ARG A 209 0.33 7.12 -21.16
CA ARG A 209 0.35 6.80 -22.62
C ARG A 209 1.63 6.06 -22.99
N GLU A 210 2.76 6.49 -22.48
CA GLU A 210 4.06 5.84 -22.71
C GLU A 210 4.10 4.45 -22.09
N ALA A 211 3.66 4.28 -20.84
CA ALA A 211 3.57 2.98 -20.19
C ALA A 211 2.67 1.99 -20.95
N LYS A 212 1.61 2.47 -21.60
CA LYS A 212 0.74 1.63 -22.46
C LYS A 212 1.44 1.12 -23.71
N GLN A 213 2.50 1.75 -24.19
CA GLN A 213 3.29 1.23 -25.32
C GLN A 213 4.14 0.03 -24.88
N CYS A 214 4.53 -0.05 -23.62
CA CYS A 214 5.29 -1.15 -23.05
C CYS A 214 4.40 -2.28 -22.56
N LEU A 215 3.19 -1.97 -22.10
CA LEU A 215 2.24 -2.92 -21.54
C LEU A 215 0.86 -2.70 -22.17
N THR A 216 0.56 -3.47 -23.22
CA THR A 216 -0.69 -3.36 -24.00
C THR A 216 -1.88 -4.01 -23.30
N GLU A 217 -1.63 -5.07 -22.54
CA GLU A 217 -2.65 -5.80 -21.81
C GLU A 217 -3.07 -5.11 -20.51
N LYS A 218 -4.36 -5.18 -20.20
CA LYS A 218 -4.87 -4.71 -18.91
C LYS A 218 -4.41 -5.63 -17.79
N MET A 219 -3.58 -5.10 -16.89
CA MET A 219 -3.14 -5.78 -15.69
C MET A 219 -3.98 -5.32 -14.49
N GLY A 220 -4.31 -6.26 -13.59
CA GLY A 220 -4.85 -5.93 -12.27
C GLY A 220 -3.73 -5.57 -11.30
N GLY A 221 -4.08 -5.00 -10.14
CA GLY A 221 -3.12 -4.51 -9.15
C GLY A 221 -2.46 -3.20 -9.58
N HIS A 222 -1.24 -2.95 -9.09
CA HIS A 222 -0.55 -1.66 -9.24
C HIS A 222 0.72 -1.71 -10.12
N GLY A 223 0.96 -2.83 -10.83
CA GLY A 223 2.13 -2.95 -11.69
C GLY A 223 2.18 -1.89 -12.80
N PHE A 224 1.03 -1.56 -13.40
CA PHE A 224 0.95 -0.47 -14.38
C PHE A 224 1.29 0.89 -13.75
N GLU A 225 0.84 1.10 -12.52
CA GLU A 225 1.18 2.28 -11.71
C GLU A 225 2.68 2.37 -11.45
N SER A 226 3.35 1.26 -11.18
CA SER A 226 4.80 1.21 -10.98
C SER A 226 5.56 1.64 -12.24
N ILE A 227 5.13 1.22 -13.43
CA ILE A 227 5.75 1.64 -14.70
C ILE A 227 5.60 3.16 -14.91
N TYR A 228 4.36 3.69 -14.95
CA TYR A 228 4.18 5.10 -15.30
C TYR A 228 4.68 6.07 -14.23
N ASN A 229 4.71 5.66 -12.95
CA ASN A 229 5.32 6.49 -11.91
C ASN A 229 6.85 6.48 -11.99
N THR A 230 7.49 5.38 -12.39
CA THR A 230 8.94 5.37 -12.69
C THR A 230 9.27 6.34 -13.83
N ILE A 231 8.47 6.34 -14.91
CA ILE A 231 8.59 7.33 -16.00
C ILE A 231 8.42 8.74 -15.47
N PHE A 232 7.40 8.97 -14.64
CA PHE A 232 7.14 10.29 -14.05
C PHE A 232 8.33 10.79 -13.22
N TYR A 233 8.86 9.94 -12.34
CA TYR A 233 10.00 10.31 -11.51
C TYR A 233 11.26 10.61 -12.34
N GLY A 234 11.52 9.82 -13.36
CA GLY A 234 12.64 10.07 -14.28
C GLY A 234 12.52 11.42 -15.03
N LYS A 235 11.32 11.75 -15.51
CA LYS A 235 11.05 13.00 -16.24
C LYS A 235 11.05 14.26 -15.35
N HIS A 236 10.75 14.12 -14.06
CA HIS A 236 10.55 15.26 -13.17
C HIS A 236 11.71 15.50 -12.18
N GLY A 237 12.92 15.01 -12.52
CA GLY A 237 14.15 15.32 -11.79
C GLY A 237 14.21 14.70 -10.39
N PHE A 238 13.64 13.50 -10.21
CA PHE A 238 13.91 12.71 -9.03
C PHE A 238 15.33 12.10 -9.13
N ASP A 239 15.97 11.94 -8.00
CA ASP A 239 17.34 11.43 -7.92
C ASP A 239 17.39 9.90 -7.90
N GLY A 240 16.28 9.23 -7.55
CA GLY A 240 16.17 7.78 -7.54
C GLY A 240 14.76 7.28 -7.34
N VAL A 241 14.55 5.99 -7.60
CA VAL A 241 13.30 5.27 -7.37
C VAL A 241 13.55 4.05 -6.50
N ILE A 242 12.67 3.80 -5.56
CA ILE A 242 12.62 2.57 -4.77
C ILE A 242 11.38 1.78 -5.19
N HIS A 243 11.58 0.52 -5.57
CA HIS A 243 10.51 -0.41 -5.91
C HIS A 243 10.30 -1.40 -4.77
N LEU A 244 9.19 -1.26 -4.04
CA LEU A 244 8.76 -2.19 -2.98
C LEU A 244 7.97 -3.33 -3.59
N MET A 245 8.56 -4.51 -3.61
CA MET A 245 8.03 -5.67 -4.31
C MET A 245 7.80 -6.82 -3.34
N PRO A 246 6.54 -7.08 -2.91
CA PRO A 246 6.28 -8.22 -2.03
C PRO A 246 6.51 -9.54 -2.79
N LEU A 247 7.09 -10.50 -2.09
CA LEU A 247 7.35 -11.83 -2.65
C LEU A 247 6.05 -12.44 -3.18
N SER A 248 6.14 -13.09 -4.36
CA SER A 248 5.03 -13.71 -5.08
C SER A 248 3.90 -12.75 -5.50
N CYS A 249 4.15 -11.45 -5.56
CA CYS A 249 3.21 -10.48 -6.11
C CYS A 249 3.19 -10.58 -7.64
N MET A 250 2.12 -11.14 -8.20
CA MET A 250 2.00 -11.35 -9.64
C MET A 250 2.09 -10.04 -10.45
N PRO A 251 1.35 -8.95 -10.14
CA PRO A 251 1.47 -7.70 -10.89
C PRO A 251 2.88 -7.11 -10.88
N GLU A 252 3.52 -7.03 -9.72
CA GLU A 252 4.86 -6.41 -9.60
C GLU A 252 5.95 -7.27 -10.27
N SER A 253 5.88 -8.60 -10.12
CA SER A 253 6.82 -9.50 -10.80
C SER A 253 6.68 -9.47 -12.32
N THR A 254 5.45 -9.29 -12.83
CA THR A 254 5.22 -9.20 -14.29
C THR A 254 5.81 -7.92 -14.89
N VAL A 255 5.80 -6.81 -14.15
CA VAL A 255 6.30 -5.52 -14.65
C VAL A 255 7.73 -5.21 -14.27
N GLU A 256 8.37 -6.06 -13.50
CA GLU A 256 9.73 -5.86 -12.97
C GLU A 256 10.72 -5.41 -14.05
N VAL A 257 10.77 -6.15 -15.16
CA VAL A 257 11.67 -5.84 -16.28
C VAL A 257 11.30 -4.52 -16.96
N LEU A 258 10.00 -4.21 -17.06
CA LEU A 258 9.54 -2.95 -17.65
C LEU A 258 9.89 -1.74 -16.78
N VAL A 259 9.82 -1.88 -15.46
CA VAL A 259 10.24 -0.84 -14.52
C VAL A 259 11.75 -0.59 -14.64
N ASP A 260 12.57 -1.64 -14.78
CA ASP A 260 14.01 -1.52 -15.04
C ASP A 260 14.30 -0.80 -16.36
N GLN A 261 13.63 -1.21 -17.44
CA GLN A 261 13.79 -0.57 -18.75
C GLN A 261 13.45 0.93 -18.70
N MET A 262 12.40 1.30 -17.97
CA MET A 262 12.03 2.72 -17.83
C MET A 262 13.02 3.47 -16.95
N ALA A 263 13.49 2.87 -15.87
CA ALA A 263 14.52 3.48 -15.03
C ALA A 263 15.82 3.70 -15.82
N HIS A 264 16.24 2.73 -16.63
CA HIS A 264 17.40 2.86 -17.51
C HIS A 264 17.19 3.92 -18.61
N LYS A 265 16.01 3.92 -19.27
CA LYS A 265 15.69 4.89 -20.32
C LYS A 265 15.76 6.34 -19.84
N TYR A 266 15.38 6.58 -18.60
CA TYR A 266 15.41 7.92 -17.97
C TYR A 266 16.61 8.15 -17.09
N GLU A 267 17.61 7.25 -17.10
CA GLU A 267 18.87 7.33 -16.34
C GLU A 267 18.65 7.58 -14.84
N ILE A 268 17.49 7.13 -14.31
CA ILE A 268 17.15 7.26 -12.89
C ILE A 268 17.58 6.00 -12.13
N PRO A 269 18.43 6.10 -11.10
CA PRO A 269 18.80 4.98 -10.26
C PRO A 269 17.56 4.31 -9.66
N LEU A 270 17.47 2.99 -9.80
CA LEU A 270 16.41 2.17 -9.26
C LEU A 270 16.98 1.21 -8.22
N TYR A 271 16.36 1.15 -7.05
CA TYR A 271 16.65 0.13 -6.06
C TYR A 271 15.40 -0.69 -5.76
N ARG A 272 15.52 -2.01 -5.88
CA ARG A 272 14.43 -2.94 -5.63
C ARG A 272 14.57 -3.57 -4.26
N PHE A 273 13.50 -3.44 -3.45
CA PHE A 273 13.39 -4.12 -2.16
C PHE A 273 12.36 -5.23 -2.27
N PRO A 274 12.79 -6.51 -2.41
CA PRO A 274 11.89 -7.62 -2.19
C PRO A 274 11.48 -7.64 -0.71
N ILE A 275 10.19 -7.76 -0.45
CA ILE A 275 9.61 -7.76 0.90
C ILE A 275 8.91 -9.09 1.14
N ASP A 276 9.34 -9.80 2.18
CA ASP A 276 8.80 -11.08 2.62
C ASP A 276 8.87 -11.26 4.13
N GLU A 277 8.43 -12.40 4.61
CA GLU A 277 8.47 -12.80 6.01
C GLU A 277 9.87 -12.95 6.61
N ASN A 278 10.91 -13.09 5.77
CA ASN A 278 12.30 -13.31 6.18
C ASN A 278 13.12 -12.03 6.19
N ASN A 279 12.51 -10.89 5.88
CA ASN A 279 13.22 -9.63 5.90
C ASN A 279 13.44 -9.12 7.33
N PHE A 280 14.67 -8.74 7.62
CA PHE A 280 15.05 -8.13 8.89
C PHE A 280 15.39 -6.66 8.70
N GLU A 281 14.95 -5.85 9.65
CA GLU A 281 15.08 -4.39 9.60
C GLU A 281 16.55 -3.93 9.45
N ALA A 282 17.50 -4.62 10.09
CA ALA A 282 18.92 -4.26 10.02
C ALA A 282 19.46 -4.34 8.58
N GLY A 283 19.20 -5.45 7.87
CA GLY A 283 19.61 -5.61 6.48
C GLY A 283 18.90 -4.64 5.53
N PHE A 284 17.64 -4.31 5.82
CA PHE A 284 16.89 -3.30 5.07
C PHE A 284 17.53 -1.92 5.25
N ASN A 285 17.84 -1.52 6.48
CA ASN A 285 18.43 -0.22 6.79
C ASN A 285 19.80 -0.04 6.09
N THR A 286 20.67 -1.03 6.17
CA THR A 286 21.99 -0.98 5.50
C THR A 286 21.86 -0.74 4.00
N ARG A 287 20.95 -1.45 3.34
CA ARG A 287 20.70 -1.30 1.90
C ARG A 287 20.11 0.07 1.56
N LEU A 288 19.18 0.57 2.38
CA LEU A 288 18.58 1.89 2.21
C LEU A 288 19.61 3.01 2.35
N GLU A 289 20.45 2.96 3.39
CA GLU A 289 21.53 3.91 3.63
C GLU A 289 22.56 3.90 2.51
N THR A 290 22.91 2.72 2.01
CA THR A 290 23.83 2.57 0.87
C THR A 290 23.26 3.23 -0.39
N PHE A 291 21.97 3.01 -0.69
CA PHE A 291 21.34 3.63 -1.84
C PHE A 291 21.30 5.16 -1.73
N VAL A 292 20.92 5.70 -0.58
CA VAL A 292 20.90 7.16 -0.35
C VAL A 292 22.31 7.74 -0.46
N SER A 293 23.34 7.06 0.07
CA SER A 293 24.73 7.50 -0.01
C SER A 293 25.25 7.52 -1.45
N MET A 294 24.88 6.51 -2.24
CA MET A 294 25.20 6.46 -3.68
C MET A 294 24.56 7.64 -4.42
N LEU A 295 23.29 7.95 -4.18
CA LEU A 295 22.60 9.07 -4.81
C LEU A 295 23.24 10.43 -4.45
N ARG A 296 23.63 10.61 -3.19
CA ARG A 296 24.34 11.83 -2.76
C ARG A 296 25.66 12.02 -3.49
N ARG A 297 26.45 10.93 -3.67
CA ARG A 297 27.72 10.98 -4.41
C ARG A 297 27.49 11.32 -5.88
N LYS A 298 26.50 10.67 -6.53
CA LYS A 298 26.11 10.95 -7.91
C LYS A 298 25.79 12.44 -8.08
N LYS A 299 24.91 12.99 -7.25
CA LYS A 299 24.48 14.39 -7.32
C LYS A 299 25.63 15.36 -7.08
N LYS A 300 26.54 15.07 -6.14
CA LYS A 300 27.73 15.89 -5.91
C LYS A 300 28.65 15.93 -7.14
N ASN A 301 28.87 14.78 -7.78
CA ASN A 301 29.68 14.70 -8.97
C ASN A 301 29.07 15.45 -10.16
N GLU A 302 27.76 15.39 -10.34
CA GLU A 302 27.05 16.14 -11.38
C GLU A 302 27.15 17.67 -11.18
N VAL A 303 27.13 18.14 -9.94
CA VAL A 303 27.37 19.58 -9.64
C VAL A 303 28.83 19.98 -9.94
N LEU A 304 29.78 19.13 -9.58
CA LEU A 304 31.21 19.41 -9.84
C LEU A 304 31.57 19.39 -11.33
N SER A 305 30.87 18.59 -12.14
CA SER A 305 31.10 18.50 -13.59
C SER A 305 30.47 19.66 -14.38
N ARG A 306 29.57 20.43 -13.76
CA ARG A 306 28.92 21.60 -14.38
C ARG A 306 29.58 22.94 -14.08
N ASN A 307 30.50 22.94 -13.11
CA ASN A 307 31.37 24.09 -12.76
C ASN A 307 32.76 23.93 -13.39
#